data_a1c36cf01cdd920b6b5e007d4a14db67
#
_entry.id   a1c36cf01cdd920b6b5e007d4a14db67
#
_cell.length_a   1.000
_cell.length_b   1.000
_cell.length_c   1.000
_cell.angle_alpha   90.00
_cell.angle_beta   90.00
_cell.angle_gamma   90.00
#
_symmetry.space_group_name_H-M   'P 1'
#
loop_
_entity.id
_entity.type
_entity.pdbx_description
1 polymer ?
#
loop_
_entity_poly.entity_id
_entity_poly.type
_entity_poly.pdbx_seq_one_letter_code
_entity_poly.pdbx_strand_id
1 'polypeptide(L)'
;MTVEYKFPEGFWWGTATSGPQSEGAADLDGRKMSIWDYWYKEEPERFFDNVGPQDTSTFYANYKEDIKLLKETGHNSFRTSIQWSRLIPDGVGEVNQKAVDFYNNVIDELIVNDVLPIMNLFHFDMPMCMQEKGGWESREVVDAYAAFAKKCFELFGDRVKHWMTFNEPIVPVEGGYLYNFHYPKVKDGKRAAQVAFHTMLANAKSIKEYKELGQDGQIGIVLNLTPSYPRSTENEADVKAAHIADLFFNRSFLDSSVLGEVPAELVELLKEHDVLPVYEEGDVELIKNNTVQYLGVNYYQPRRIKQKESEYTEDVFMPDMFFDNYEMPGRKMNPYRGWEIYEKGIYDICTNIRENYNNIPFYISENGMGVEGEEKYINENGVVEDDYRIEFIKDHLRWLHKGIEEGANCTGYHLWTFIDCWSWTNAYKNRYGLIALDLETQKRTIKKSGRWFKEVADNNGF
;
A
#
# COMPACT_ATOMS: atom_id res chain seq x y z
N MET A 1 18.58 4.64 -28.34
CA MET A 1 17.18 4.29 -28.70
C MET A 1 16.37 5.57 -28.74
N THR A 2 15.45 5.72 -29.67
CA THR A 2 14.51 6.84 -29.67
C THR A 2 13.50 6.57 -28.54
N VAL A 3 13.43 7.45 -27.53
CA VAL A 3 12.46 7.34 -26.44
C VAL A 3 11.10 7.76 -26.97
N GLU A 4 10.13 6.82 -26.99
CA GLU A 4 8.77 7.08 -27.50
C GLU A 4 7.88 7.67 -26.40
N TYR A 5 8.00 7.17 -25.16
CA TYR A 5 7.23 7.60 -24.00
C TYR A 5 8.13 8.32 -23.00
N LYS A 6 8.18 9.65 -23.07
CA LYS A 6 9.00 10.47 -22.18
C LYS A 6 8.16 11.06 -21.05
N PHE A 7 8.63 10.90 -19.83
CA PHE A 7 7.97 11.38 -18.62
C PHE A 7 8.43 12.81 -18.24
N PRO A 8 7.70 13.52 -17.36
CA PRO A 8 8.06 14.84 -16.89
C PRO A 8 9.48 14.87 -16.28
N GLU A 9 10.14 16.03 -16.35
CA GLU A 9 11.42 16.23 -15.66
C GLU A 9 11.23 16.07 -14.13
N GLY A 10 12.18 15.42 -13.48
CA GLY A 10 12.11 15.14 -12.04
C GLY A 10 11.15 14.01 -11.66
N PHE A 11 10.69 13.22 -12.61
CA PHE A 11 9.81 12.07 -12.35
C PHE A 11 10.47 11.05 -11.43
N TRP A 12 9.74 10.57 -10.44
CA TRP A 12 10.23 9.59 -9.49
C TRP A 12 10.21 8.18 -10.08
N TRP A 13 11.38 7.64 -10.36
CA TRP A 13 11.56 6.27 -10.75
C TRP A 13 12.03 5.46 -9.54
N GLY A 14 11.18 4.57 -9.06
CA GLY A 14 11.50 3.86 -7.83
C GLY A 14 10.77 2.55 -7.64
N THR A 15 10.94 2.03 -6.46
CA THR A 15 10.21 0.85 -5.96
C THR A 15 9.72 1.10 -4.54
N ALA A 16 8.79 0.24 -4.13
CA ALA A 16 8.28 0.22 -2.79
C ALA A 16 8.58 -1.11 -2.10
N THR A 17 8.74 -1.06 -0.80
CA THR A 17 8.70 -2.19 0.13
C THR A 17 8.04 -1.76 1.44
N SER A 18 8.03 -2.63 2.43
CA SER A 18 7.58 -2.31 3.78
C SER A 18 8.49 -2.92 4.83
N GLY A 19 8.54 -2.32 6.01
CA GLY A 19 9.32 -2.82 7.14
C GLY A 19 8.99 -4.28 7.47
N PRO A 20 7.72 -4.64 7.73
CA PRO A 20 7.35 -6.01 8.09
C PRO A 20 7.67 -7.04 7.01
N GLN A 21 7.73 -6.65 5.73
CA GLN A 21 7.98 -7.58 4.62
C GLN A 21 9.45 -7.70 4.22
N SER A 22 10.30 -6.79 4.67
CA SER A 22 11.69 -6.74 4.21
C SER A 22 12.73 -6.71 5.33
N GLU A 23 12.46 -6.11 6.48
CA GLU A 23 13.49 -5.90 7.51
C GLU A 23 13.98 -7.21 8.12
N GLY A 24 13.09 -8.15 8.44
CA GLY A 24 13.42 -9.30 9.28
C GLY A 24 13.81 -8.85 10.69
N ALA A 25 14.77 -9.55 11.30
CA ALA A 25 15.26 -9.21 12.63
C ALA A 25 14.13 -9.05 13.67
N ALA A 26 13.16 -9.97 13.64
CA ALA A 26 11.92 -9.86 14.41
C ALA A 26 12.16 -9.83 15.92
N ASP A 27 13.16 -10.55 16.40
CA ASP A 27 13.48 -10.69 17.83
C ASP A 27 14.75 -9.91 18.23
N LEU A 28 15.26 -9.03 17.35
CA LEU A 28 16.48 -8.27 17.61
C LEU A 28 16.21 -6.86 18.10
N ASP A 29 17.15 -6.37 18.88
CA ASP A 29 17.27 -4.95 19.25
C ASP A 29 16.00 -4.36 19.88
N GLY A 30 15.25 -5.17 20.62
CA GLY A 30 14.10 -4.74 21.39
C GLY A 30 12.80 -4.56 20.64
N ARG A 31 12.72 -4.95 19.34
CA ARG A 31 11.46 -5.02 18.61
C ARG A 31 10.50 -5.98 19.30
N LYS A 32 9.21 -5.61 19.38
CA LYS A 32 8.15 -6.48 19.87
C LYS A 32 7.26 -6.98 18.73
N MET A 33 6.45 -8.00 19.02
CA MET A 33 5.59 -8.64 18.04
C MET A 33 4.56 -7.66 17.46
N SER A 34 4.37 -7.74 16.14
CA SER A 34 3.20 -7.25 15.43
C SER A 34 2.12 -8.33 15.36
N ILE A 35 0.94 -7.98 14.85
CA ILE A 35 -0.14 -8.95 14.59
C ILE A 35 0.29 -10.06 13.62
N TRP A 36 1.25 -9.80 12.72
CA TRP A 36 1.77 -10.79 11.76
C TRP A 36 2.68 -11.81 12.42
N ASP A 37 3.56 -11.38 13.33
CA ASP A 37 4.41 -12.28 14.12
C ASP A 37 3.54 -13.18 15.00
N TYR A 38 2.51 -12.59 15.63
CA TYR A 38 1.56 -13.32 16.48
C TYR A 38 0.76 -14.34 15.65
N TRP A 39 0.17 -13.92 14.52
CA TRP A 39 -0.64 -14.80 13.69
C TRP A 39 0.18 -15.96 13.12
N TYR A 40 1.39 -15.68 12.64
CA TYR A 40 2.30 -16.76 12.20
C TYR A 40 2.63 -17.74 13.31
N LYS A 41 2.87 -17.26 14.53
CA LYS A 41 3.14 -18.11 15.69
C LYS A 41 1.96 -19.03 16.05
N GLU A 42 0.73 -18.50 15.94
CA GLU A 42 -0.49 -19.27 16.30
C GLU A 42 -0.93 -20.21 15.17
N GLU A 43 -0.76 -19.85 13.90
CA GLU A 43 -1.27 -20.58 12.74
C GLU A 43 -0.22 -20.61 11.60
N PRO A 44 0.96 -21.22 11.78
CA PRO A 44 2.02 -21.21 10.75
C PRO A 44 1.58 -21.87 9.44
N GLU A 45 0.66 -22.84 9.50
CA GLU A 45 0.11 -23.53 8.32
C GLU A 45 -0.70 -22.63 7.39
N ARG A 46 -1.09 -21.44 7.83
CA ARG A 46 -1.74 -20.43 6.99
C ARG A 46 -0.77 -19.75 6.02
N PHE A 47 0.52 -19.87 6.28
CA PHE A 47 1.56 -19.23 5.50
C PHE A 47 2.23 -20.25 4.59
N PHE A 48 2.42 -19.89 3.32
CA PHE A 48 3.01 -20.78 2.33
C PHE A 48 4.38 -21.32 2.82
N ASP A 49 4.58 -22.62 2.72
CA ASP A 49 5.74 -23.35 3.20
C ASP A 49 6.07 -23.10 4.69
N ASN A 50 5.12 -22.65 5.49
CA ASN A 50 5.29 -22.25 6.88
C ASN A 50 6.41 -21.21 7.07
N VAL A 51 6.53 -20.25 6.13
CA VAL A 51 7.53 -19.18 6.21
C VAL A 51 6.89 -17.91 6.76
N GLY A 52 7.38 -17.45 7.89
CA GLY A 52 6.90 -16.26 8.60
C GLY A 52 7.73 -15.00 8.34
N PRO A 53 7.41 -13.91 9.07
CA PRO A 53 8.06 -12.61 8.88
C PRO A 53 9.41 -12.44 9.60
N GLN A 54 9.99 -13.51 10.18
CA GLN A 54 11.16 -13.41 11.05
C GLN A 54 12.42 -12.99 10.29
N ASP A 55 12.65 -13.60 9.13
CA ASP A 55 13.90 -13.40 8.36
C ASP A 55 13.68 -12.44 7.19
N THR A 56 12.66 -12.67 6.39
CA THR A 56 12.32 -11.88 5.19
C THR A 56 13.52 -11.71 4.24
N SER A 57 13.71 -10.53 3.63
CA SER A 57 14.89 -10.18 2.83
C SER A 57 16.04 -9.60 3.66
N THR A 58 15.96 -9.68 4.99
CA THR A 58 17.01 -9.25 5.94
C THR A 58 17.53 -7.82 5.71
N PHE A 59 16.65 -6.91 5.31
CA PHE A 59 17.01 -5.50 5.05
C PHE A 59 17.61 -4.81 6.29
N TYR A 60 17.18 -5.21 7.49
CA TYR A 60 17.74 -4.67 8.74
C TYR A 60 19.28 -4.84 8.82
N ALA A 61 19.79 -5.98 8.37
CA ALA A 61 21.22 -6.27 8.36
C ALA A 61 21.93 -5.77 7.09
N ASN A 62 21.22 -5.75 5.95
CA ASN A 62 21.83 -5.57 4.62
C ASN A 62 21.48 -4.24 3.93
N TYR A 63 20.82 -3.30 4.62
CA TYR A 63 20.31 -2.05 4.02
C TYR A 63 21.35 -1.26 3.21
N LYS A 64 22.62 -1.27 3.63
CA LYS A 64 23.68 -0.56 2.89
C LYS A 64 23.94 -1.14 1.51
N GLU A 65 24.00 -2.45 1.43
CA GLU A 65 24.20 -3.14 0.15
C GLU A 65 22.94 -3.06 -0.70
N ASP A 66 21.77 -3.19 -0.09
CA ASP A 66 20.48 -3.08 -0.77
C ASP A 66 20.28 -1.66 -1.35
N ILE A 67 20.64 -0.61 -0.61
CA ILE A 67 20.54 0.78 -1.10
C ILE A 67 21.52 1.04 -2.26
N LYS A 68 22.70 0.46 -2.26
CA LYS A 68 23.60 0.52 -3.45
C LYS A 68 22.97 -0.11 -4.67
N LEU A 69 22.27 -1.23 -4.51
CA LEU A 69 21.53 -1.88 -5.60
C LEU A 69 20.39 -1.01 -6.12
N LEU A 70 19.75 -0.16 -5.29
CA LEU A 70 18.80 0.84 -5.78
C LEU A 70 19.46 1.78 -6.80
N LYS A 71 20.65 2.27 -6.49
CA LYS A 71 21.41 3.13 -7.42
C LYS A 71 21.81 2.39 -8.68
N GLU A 72 22.26 1.14 -8.56
CA GLU A 72 22.62 0.29 -9.71
C GLU A 72 21.44 0.00 -10.64
N THR A 73 20.23 0.03 -10.13
CA THR A 73 18.98 -0.18 -10.88
C THR A 73 18.27 1.13 -11.24
N GLY A 74 18.95 2.29 -11.11
CA GLY A 74 18.50 3.58 -11.62
C GLY A 74 17.45 4.29 -10.76
N HIS A 75 17.24 3.86 -9.52
CA HIS A 75 16.27 4.49 -8.64
C HIS A 75 16.73 5.90 -8.23
N ASN A 76 15.78 6.85 -8.25
CA ASN A 76 15.93 8.17 -7.65
C ASN A 76 15.00 8.38 -6.45
N SER A 77 14.17 7.42 -6.15
CA SER A 77 13.25 7.44 -5.00
C SER A 77 12.99 6.01 -4.49
N PHE A 78 12.68 5.88 -3.22
CA PHE A 78 12.39 4.60 -2.59
C PHE A 78 11.38 4.78 -1.46
N ARG A 79 10.36 3.95 -1.42
CA ARG A 79 9.39 3.92 -0.32
C ARG A 79 9.59 2.69 0.55
N THR A 80 9.66 2.92 1.85
CA THR A 80 9.59 1.88 2.88
C THR A 80 8.76 2.37 4.06
N SER A 81 8.65 1.58 5.12
CA SER A 81 7.89 1.96 6.31
C SER A 81 8.71 1.85 7.60
N ILE A 82 8.33 2.68 8.59
CA ILE A 82 8.85 2.60 9.94
C ILE A 82 7.93 1.67 10.73
N GLN A 83 8.45 0.56 11.23
CA GLN A 83 7.66 -0.36 12.04
C GLN A 83 7.38 0.24 13.43
N TRP A 84 6.09 0.41 13.75
CA TRP A 84 5.66 0.92 15.04
C TRP A 84 6.18 0.05 16.21
N SER A 85 6.07 -1.27 16.08
CA SER A 85 6.54 -2.24 17.07
C SER A 85 8.07 -2.28 17.25
N ARG A 86 8.83 -1.72 16.30
CA ARG A 86 10.29 -1.56 16.43
C ARG A 86 10.66 -0.23 17.07
N LEU A 87 10.01 0.86 16.64
CA LEU A 87 10.33 2.21 17.13
C LEU A 87 9.81 2.46 18.54
N ILE A 88 8.57 2.06 18.83
CA ILE A 88 7.95 2.16 20.16
C ILE A 88 7.40 0.78 20.53
N PRO A 89 8.23 -0.11 21.11
CA PRO A 89 7.89 -1.51 21.31
C PRO A 89 6.64 -1.77 22.15
N ASP A 90 6.33 -0.88 23.08
CA ASP A 90 5.13 -0.94 23.94
C ASP A 90 3.92 -0.21 23.31
N GLY A 91 4.05 0.26 22.05
CA GLY A 91 3.04 1.01 21.33
C GLY A 91 2.90 2.46 21.79
N VAL A 92 3.23 2.74 23.02
CA VAL A 92 3.28 4.08 23.64
C VAL A 92 4.50 4.20 24.55
N GLY A 93 4.91 5.42 24.87
CA GLY A 93 5.98 5.70 25.84
C GLY A 93 7.35 5.84 25.20
N GLU A 94 8.34 5.13 25.71
CA GLU A 94 9.74 5.32 25.34
C GLU A 94 10.07 4.81 23.95
N VAL A 95 10.93 5.55 23.27
CA VAL A 95 11.45 5.21 21.94
C VAL A 95 12.63 4.25 22.10
N ASN A 96 12.67 3.22 21.26
CA ASN A 96 13.79 2.31 21.16
C ASN A 96 14.96 2.97 20.42
N GLN A 97 16.02 3.32 21.12
CA GLN A 97 17.16 4.03 20.54
C GLN A 97 17.83 3.25 19.40
N LYS A 98 17.91 1.92 19.47
CA LYS A 98 18.48 1.11 18.39
C LYS A 98 17.65 1.18 17.11
N ALA A 99 16.33 1.29 17.23
CA ALA A 99 15.47 1.52 16.09
C ALA A 99 15.67 2.92 15.51
N VAL A 100 15.83 3.94 16.35
CA VAL A 100 16.15 5.30 15.90
C VAL A 100 17.47 5.30 15.12
N ASP A 101 18.49 4.66 15.63
CA ASP A 101 19.80 4.57 14.98
C ASP A 101 19.70 3.85 13.63
N PHE A 102 18.94 2.75 13.57
CA PHE A 102 18.71 2.02 12.33
C PHE A 102 18.01 2.87 11.26
N TYR A 103 16.87 3.50 11.60
CA TYR A 103 16.15 4.33 10.61
C TYR A 103 16.93 5.58 10.21
N ASN A 104 17.68 6.21 11.13
CA ASN A 104 18.61 7.28 10.79
C ASN A 104 19.64 6.81 9.75
N ASN A 105 20.26 5.67 10.00
CA ASN A 105 21.26 5.10 9.07
C ASN A 105 20.66 4.79 7.69
N VAL A 106 19.44 4.23 7.63
CA VAL A 106 18.75 3.95 6.36
C VAL A 106 18.45 5.25 5.60
N ILE A 107 17.93 6.27 6.28
CA ILE A 107 17.60 7.57 5.67
C ILE A 107 18.88 8.24 5.16
N ASP A 108 19.92 8.27 5.95
CA ASP A 108 21.21 8.87 5.57
C ASP A 108 21.84 8.14 4.36
N GLU A 109 21.79 6.81 4.35
CA GLU A 109 22.32 6.02 3.24
C GLU A 109 21.53 6.26 1.94
N LEU A 110 20.20 6.39 2.02
CA LEU A 110 19.36 6.76 0.86
C LEU A 110 19.79 8.13 0.29
N ILE A 111 19.91 9.14 1.16
CA ILE A 111 20.28 10.50 0.76
C ILE A 111 21.68 10.55 0.15
N VAL A 112 22.65 9.87 0.76
CA VAL A 112 24.04 9.80 0.24
C VAL A 112 24.11 9.17 -1.16
N ASN A 113 23.16 8.27 -1.46
CA ASN A 113 23.05 7.64 -2.77
C ASN A 113 22.11 8.40 -3.74
N ASP A 114 21.69 9.63 -3.44
CA ASP A 114 20.75 10.43 -4.22
C ASP A 114 19.40 9.73 -4.46
N VAL A 115 18.93 8.97 -3.50
CA VAL A 115 17.62 8.30 -3.50
C VAL A 115 16.70 9.01 -2.51
N LEU A 116 15.61 9.59 -3.02
CA LEU A 116 14.62 10.28 -2.20
C LEU A 116 13.92 9.30 -1.25
N PRO A 117 14.01 9.48 0.08
CA PRO A 117 13.28 8.65 1.03
C PRO A 117 11.80 9.07 1.10
N ILE A 118 10.89 8.11 0.89
CA ILE A 118 9.46 8.25 1.16
C ILE A 118 9.13 7.28 2.29
N MET A 119 8.74 7.80 3.45
CA MET A 119 8.54 7.00 4.65
C MET A 119 7.07 6.84 4.97
N ASN A 120 6.63 5.58 5.05
CA ASN A 120 5.28 5.21 5.43
C ASN A 120 5.24 4.86 6.93
N LEU A 121 4.16 5.24 7.61
CA LEU A 121 4.05 5.07 9.08
C LEU A 121 3.30 3.80 9.48
N PHE A 122 2.44 3.27 8.62
CA PHE A 122 1.70 2.03 8.89
C PHE A 122 1.55 1.18 7.65
N HIS A 123 2.01 -0.07 7.71
CA HIS A 123 1.89 -1.03 6.63
C HIS A 123 1.38 -2.38 7.16
N PHE A 124 0.15 -2.36 7.72
CA PHE A 124 -0.58 -3.50 8.29
C PHE A 124 0.02 -4.07 9.59
N ASP A 125 1.08 -3.46 10.11
CA ASP A 125 1.92 -3.96 11.19
C ASP A 125 1.52 -3.43 12.59
N MET A 126 0.22 -3.53 12.92
CA MET A 126 -0.27 -3.19 14.26
C MET A 126 0.56 -3.91 15.34
N PRO A 127 1.17 -3.20 16.31
CA PRO A 127 1.80 -3.85 17.44
C PRO A 127 0.81 -4.73 18.19
N MET A 128 1.21 -5.95 18.58
CA MET A 128 0.28 -6.87 19.24
C MET A 128 -0.26 -6.29 20.55
N CYS A 129 0.55 -5.56 21.32
CA CYS A 129 0.10 -4.87 22.51
C CYS A 129 -0.98 -3.80 22.27
N MET A 130 -1.01 -3.19 21.07
CA MET A 130 -2.08 -2.28 20.67
C MET A 130 -3.31 -3.05 20.16
N GLN A 131 -3.11 -4.18 19.49
CA GLN A 131 -4.20 -5.06 19.10
C GLN A 131 -4.94 -5.62 20.34
N GLU A 132 -4.23 -5.98 21.40
CA GLU A 132 -4.81 -6.40 22.68
C GLU A 132 -5.65 -5.32 23.37
N LYS A 133 -5.39 -4.04 23.07
CA LYS A 133 -6.20 -2.90 23.49
C LYS A 133 -7.40 -2.60 22.57
N GLY A 134 -7.64 -3.46 21.58
CA GLY A 134 -8.75 -3.35 20.64
C GLY A 134 -8.35 -2.95 19.21
N GLY A 135 -7.06 -2.73 18.94
CA GLY A 135 -6.58 -2.34 17.60
C GLY A 135 -7.30 -1.10 17.08
N TRP A 136 -7.62 -1.07 15.79
CA TRP A 136 -8.31 0.08 15.19
C TRP A 136 -9.78 0.26 15.64
N GLU A 137 -10.34 -0.66 16.41
CA GLU A 137 -11.65 -0.45 17.06
C GLU A 137 -11.54 0.46 18.29
N SER A 138 -10.34 0.64 18.84
CA SER A 138 -10.07 1.41 20.06
C SER A 138 -9.61 2.84 19.75
N ARG A 139 -10.31 3.81 20.35
CA ARG A 139 -9.92 5.22 20.26
C ARG A 139 -8.57 5.49 20.91
N GLU A 140 -8.25 4.76 22.00
CA GLU A 140 -6.93 4.84 22.63
C GLU A 140 -5.80 4.50 21.63
N VAL A 141 -6.02 3.52 20.77
CA VAL A 141 -5.05 3.12 19.74
C VAL A 141 -4.93 4.16 18.63
N VAL A 142 -6.03 4.85 18.27
CA VAL A 142 -6.01 6.00 17.35
C VAL A 142 -5.11 7.12 17.89
N ASP A 143 -5.24 7.45 19.19
CA ASP A 143 -4.43 8.49 19.84
C ASP A 143 -2.96 8.06 19.97
N ALA A 144 -2.72 6.79 20.31
CA ALA A 144 -1.37 6.23 20.38
C ALA A 144 -0.66 6.27 19.01
N TYR A 145 -1.40 6.01 17.93
CA TYR A 145 -0.87 6.10 16.58
C TYR A 145 -0.51 7.54 16.18
N ALA A 146 -1.34 8.52 16.50
CA ALA A 146 -1.02 9.92 16.25
C ALA A 146 0.25 10.36 17.02
N ALA A 147 0.42 9.88 18.25
CA ALA A 147 1.62 10.11 19.04
C ALA A 147 2.88 9.43 18.44
N PHE A 148 2.74 8.20 17.91
CA PHE A 148 3.80 7.52 17.17
C PHE A 148 4.17 8.31 15.90
N ALA A 149 3.20 8.76 15.12
CA ALA A 149 3.42 9.57 13.93
C ALA A 149 4.18 10.86 14.25
N LYS A 150 3.73 11.60 15.29
CA LYS A 150 4.43 12.79 15.80
C LYS A 150 5.88 12.49 16.12
N LYS A 151 6.13 11.38 16.82
CA LYS A 151 7.49 10.97 17.20
C LYS A 151 8.36 10.68 15.97
N CYS A 152 7.82 10.07 14.93
CA CYS A 152 8.53 9.89 13.66
C CYS A 152 8.90 11.22 13.01
N PHE A 153 7.97 12.18 12.97
CA PHE A 153 8.23 13.52 12.43
C PHE A 153 9.31 14.28 13.22
N GLU A 154 9.30 14.19 14.55
CA GLU A 154 10.32 14.79 15.40
C GLU A 154 11.71 14.20 15.19
N LEU A 155 11.81 12.88 15.00
CA LEU A 155 13.07 12.16 14.89
C LEU A 155 13.72 12.23 13.52
N PHE A 156 12.92 12.29 12.45
CA PHE A 156 13.41 12.09 11.07
C PHE A 156 12.99 13.20 10.11
N GLY A 157 12.12 14.13 10.51
CA GLY A 157 11.55 15.16 9.64
C GLY A 157 12.55 16.23 9.18
N ASP A 158 13.73 16.30 9.79
CA ASP A 158 14.83 17.11 9.31
C ASP A 158 15.33 16.68 7.91
N ARG A 159 15.23 15.38 7.57
CA ARG A 159 15.71 14.75 6.33
C ARG A 159 14.61 14.13 5.50
N VAL A 160 13.59 13.53 6.09
CA VAL A 160 12.44 12.98 5.38
C VAL A 160 11.46 14.08 5.03
N LYS A 161 11.26 14.32 3.73
CA LYS A 161 10.35 15.37 3.23
C LYS A 161 9.07 14.82 2.61
N HIS A 162 8.94 13.50 2.50
CA HIS A 162 7.77 12.84 1.95
C HIS A 162 7.28 11.74 2.90
N TRP A 163 6.15 12.00 3.54
CA TRP A 163 5.54 11.12 4.53
C TRP A 163 4.24 10.53 4.01
N MET A 164 4.00 9.26 4.32
CA MET A 164 2.72 8.58 4.12
C MET A 164 2.19 8.10 5.46
N THR A 165 0.98 8.49 5.81
CA THR A 165 0.36 8.09 7.08
C THR A 165 0.02 6.61 7.11
N PHE A 166 -0.64 6.12 6.07
CA PHE A 166 -1.04 4.72 5.93
C PHE A 166 -0.66 4.18 4.57
N ASN A 167 -0.36 2.88 4.51
CA ASN A 167 -0.48 2.11 3.30
C ASN A 167 -1.83 1.38 3.33
N GLU A 168 -2.66 1.62 2.31
CA GLU A 168 -3.91 0.89 2.02
C GLU A 168 -4.81 0.66 3.25
N PRO A 169 -5.33 1.71 3.91
CA PRO A 169 -6.15 1.54 5.12
C PRO A 169 -7.40 0.69 4.89
N ILE A 170 -7.85 0.56 3.64
CA ILE A 170 -8.97 -0.33 3.28
C ILE A 170 -8.61 -1.82 3.45
N VAL A 171 -7.34 -2.21 3.29
CA VAL A 171 -6.93 -3.63 3.33
C VAL A 171 -7.07 -4.24 4.73
N PRO A 172 -6.64 -3.61 5.83
CA PRO A 172 -6.99 -4.07 7.17
C PRO A 172 -8.50 -4.16 7.43
N VAL A 173 -9.30 -3.27 6.86
CA VAL A 173 -10.78 -3.33 6.97
C VAL A 173 -11.32 -4.55 6.23
N GLU A 174 -10.96 -4.73 4.95
CA GLU A 174 -11.38 -5.87 4.14
C GLU A 174 -10.88 -7.19 4.74
N GLY A 175 -9.58 -7.28 4.96
CA GLY A 175 -8.94 -8.52 5.38
C GLY A 175 -9.21 -8.89 6.82
N GLY A 176 -9.21 -7.92 7.71
CA GLY A 176 -9.34 -8.15 9.13
C GLY A 176 -10.79 -8.22 9.61
N TYR A 177 -11.73 -7.51 8.94
CA TYR A 177 -13.08 -7.32 9.47
C TYR A 177 -14.22 -7.70 8.51
N LEU A 178 -13.94 -7.93 7.22
CA LEU A 178 -14.94 -8.38 6.26
C LEU A 178 -14.67 -9.80 5.76
N TYR A 179 -13.47 -10.10 5.25
CA TYR A 179 -13.22 -11.31 4.44
C TYR A 179 -12.18 -12.28 5.01
N ASN A 180 -11.76 -12.12 6.25
CA ASN A 180 -10.96 -13.08 7.03
C ASN A 180 -9.58 -13.45 6.44
N PHE A 181 -9.00 -12.65 5.54
CA PHE A 181 -7.69 -12.96 4.98
C PHE A 181 -6.51 -12.25 5.68
N HIS A 182 -6.82 -11.40 6.70
CA HIS A 182 -5.85 -10.81 7.63
C HIS A 182 -6.31 -11.02 9.08
N TYR A 183 -5.37 -10.96 10.02
CA TYR A 183 -5.69 -10.87 11.44
C TYR A 183 -6.38 -9.51 11.74
N PRO A 184 -7.41 -9.42 12.59
CA PRO A 184 -7.89 -10.41 13.55
C PRO A 184 -8.94 -11.40 13.04
N LYS A 185 -9.23 -11.47 11.75
CA LYS A 185 -10.14 -12.44 11.12
C LYS A 185 -11.60 -12.34 11.63
N VAL A 186 -12.03 -11.13 11.86
CA VAL A 186 -13.42 -10.80 12.20
C VAL A 186 -14.26 -10.75 10.91
N LYS A 187 -15.52 -11.18 10.98
CA LYS A 187 -16.48 -11.04 9.89
C LYS A 187 -17.69 -10.28 10.41
N ASP A 188 -17.61 -8.94 10.37
CA ASP A 188 -18.64 -8.05 10.92
C ASP A 188 -18.51 -6.65 10.29
N GLY A 189 -19.47 -6.29 9.44
CA GLY A 189 -19.45 -5.01 8.72
C GLY A 189 -19.66 -3.80 9.63
N LYS A 190 -20.34 -3.93 10.79
CA LYS A 190 -20.45 -2.83 11.76
C LYS A 190 -19.10 -2.50 12.39
N ARG A 191 -18.36 -3.53 12.79
CA ARG A 191 -16.99 -3.38 13.29
C ARG A 191 -16.05 -2.88 12.19
N ALA A 192 -16.21 -3.35 10.96
CA ALA A 192 -15.47 -2.87 9.80
C ALA A 192 -15.70 -1.35 9.57
N ALA A 193 -16.94 -0.87 9.67
CA ALA A 193 -17.25 0.56 9.56
C ALA A 193 -16.56 1.38 10.68
N GLN A 194 -16.54 0.87 11.92
CA GLN A 194 -15.85 1.52 13.03
C GLN A 194 -14.33 1.60 12.79
N VAL A 195 -13.72 0.51 12.32
CA VAL A 195 -12.28 0.46 11.97
C VAL A 195 -11.95 1.43 10.84
N ALA A 196 -12.78 1.48 9.80
CA ALA A 196 -12.60 2.43 8.70
C ALA A 196 -12.66 3.88 9.20
N PHE A 197 -13.64 4.23 10.01
CA PHE A 197 -13.76 5.57 10.58
C PHE A 197 -12.55 5.92 11.48
N HIS A 198 -12.13 5.02 12.36
CA HIS A 198 -10.99 5.24 13.23
C HIS A 198 -9.67 5.38 12.48
N THR A 199 -9.48 4.67 11.36
CA THR A 199 -8.30 4.86 10.52
C THR A 199 -8.33 6.19 9.77
N MET A 200 -9.49 6.67 9.31
CA MET A 200 -9.65 8.04 8.79
C MET A 200 -9.31 9.09 9.85
N LEU A 201 -9.79 8.90 11.07
CA LEU A 201 -9.51 9.78 12.19
C LEU A 201 -8.02 9.79 12.58
N ALA A 202 -7.38 8.60 12.59
CA ALA A 202 -5.95 8.45 12.86
C ALA A 202 -5.11 9.16 11.79
N ASN A 203 -5.50 9.06 10.51
CA ASN A 203 -4.90 9.81 9.41
C ASN A 203 -4.98 11.33 9.67
N ALA A 204 -6.18 11.84 9.96
CA ALA A 204 -6.38 13.28 10.21
C ALA A 204 -5.61 13.78 11.43
N LYS A 205 -5.56 13.00 12.53
CA LYS A 205 -4.77 13.33 13.71
C LYS A 205 -3.27 13.38 13.40
N SER A 206 -2.76 12.44 12.64
CA SER A 206 -1.35 12.41 12.22
C SER A 206 -0.99 13.62 11.34
N ILE A 207 -1.88 14.01 10.42
CA ILE A 207 -1.71 15.21 9.60
C ILE A 207 -1.73 16.48 10.46
N LYS A 208 -2.60 16.53 11.47
CA LYS A 208 -2.63 17.65 12.43
C LYS A 208 -1.29 17.79 13.17
N GLU A 209 -0.76 16.69 13.71
CA GLU A 209 0.55 16.69 14.39
C GLU A 209 1.68 17.15 13.45
N TYR A 210 1.66 16.70 12.18
CA TYR A 210 2.61 17.14 11.17
C TYR A 210 2.57 18.64 10.93
N LYS A 211 1.36 19.22 10.78
CA LYS A 211 1.16 20.66 10.60
C LYS A 211 1.59 21.47 11.83
N GLU A 212 1.26 21.00 13.03
CA GLU A 212 1.58 21.68 14.28
C GLU A 212 3.10 21.72 14.55
N LEU A 213 3.85 20.70 14.10
CA LEU A 213 5.31 20.70 14.15
C LEU A 213 5.97 21.64 13.13
N GLY A 214 5.21 22.20 12.19
CA GLY A 214 5.73 23.11 11.17
C GLY A 214 6.75 22.45 10.23
N GLN A 215 6.55 21.19 9.91
CA GLN A 215 7.41 20.44 8.99
C GLN A 215 7.38 21.05 7.57
N ASP A 216 8.54 21.08 6.91
CA ASP A 216 8.75 21.72 5.59
C ASP A 216 8.62 20.76 4.39
N GLY A 217 8.19 19.53 4.63
CA GLY A 217 7.91 18.52 3.59
C GLY A 217 6.44 18.42 3.22
N GLN A 218 6.05 17.24 2.76
CA GLN A 218 4.67 16.90 2.40
C GLN A 218 4.19 15.64 3.11
N ILE A 219 2.92 15.62 3.47
CA ILE A 219 2.27 14.49 4.09
C ILE A 219 1.11 14.00 3.21
N GLY A 220 1.08 12.70 2.97
CA GLY A 220 0.10 12.01 2.14
C GLY A 220 -0.40 10.72 2.77
N ILE A 221 -1.16 9.98 2.00
CA ILE A 221 -1.65 8.63 2.29
C ILE A 221 -1.49 7.76 1.05
N VAL A 222 -1.26 6.47 1.22
CA VAL A 222 -1.27 5.51 0.11
C VAL A 222 -2.62 4.80 0.09
N LEU A 223 -3.32 4.86 -1.03
CA LEU A 223 -4.61 4.22 -1.23
C LEU A 223 -4.51 3.13 -2.30
N ASN A 224 -5.06 1.95 -1.99
CA ASN A 224 -5.30 0.91 -2.98
C ASN A 224 -6.57 1.28 -3.74
N LEU A 225 -6.43 1.77 -4.96
CA LEU A 225 -7.56 2.14 -5.80
C LEU A 225 -7.88 1.01 -6.78
N THR A 226 -9.08 0.48 -6.65
CA THR A 226 -9.60 -0.63 -7.47
C THR A 226 -10.83 -0.15 -8.24
N PRO A 227 -10.67 0.52 -9.40
CA PRO A 227 -11.80 1.06 -10.16
C PRO A 227 -12.88 0.00 -10.36
N SER A 228 -14.13 0.35 -10.03
CA SER A 228 -15.27 -0.56 -10.08
C SER A 228 -16.01 -0.41 -11.41
N TYR A 229 -15.93 -1.43 -12.26
CA TYR A 229 -16.56 -1.45 -13.59
C TYR A 229 -17.83 -2.30 -13.57
N PRO A 230 -18.98 -1.76 -14.03
CA PRO A 230 -20.21 -2.54 -14.16
C PRO A 230 -20.08 -3.58 -15.25
N ARG A 231 -20.80 -4.72 -15.13
CA ARG A 231 -20.92 -5.72 -16.19
C ARG A 231 -21.45 -5.11 -17.48
N SER A 232 -22.41 -4.20 -17.37
CA SER A 232 -22.95 -3.44 -18.50
C SER A 232 -23.18 -1.98 -18.10
N THR A 233 -22.67 -1.06 -18.90
CA THR A 233 -22.92 0.38 -18.74
C THR A 233 -24.33 0.80 -19.18
N GLU A 234 -25.04 -0.06 -19.91
CA GLU A 234 -26.43 0.16 -20.36
C GLU A 234 -27.45 -0.38 -19.34
N ASN A 235 -27.03 -1.18 -18.37
CA ASN A 235 -27.87 -1.71 -17.31
C ASN A 235 -27.74 -0.84 -16.05
N GLU A 236 -28.76 -0.08 -15.74
CA GLU A 236 -28.79 0.83 -14.57
C GLU A 236 -28.54 0.10 -13.24
N ALA A 237 -28.97 -1.15 -13.11
CA ALA A 237 -28.75 -1.93 -11.89
C ALA A 237 -27.28 -2.36 -11.74
N ASP A 238 -26.60 -2.71 -12.83
CA ASP A 238 -25.17 -3.01 -12.82
C ASP A 238 -24.36 -1.72 -12.53
N VAL A 239 -24.74 -0.57 -13.09
CA VAL A 239 -24.10 0.72 -12.84
C VAL A 239 -24.25 1.13 -11.38
N LYS A 240 -25.45 1.00 -10.81
CA LYS A 240 -25.70 1.29 -9.40
C LYS A 240 -24.89 0.37 -8.48
N ALA A 241 -24.80 -0.92 -8.81
CA ALA A 241 -24.02 -1.89 -8.05
C ALA A 241 -22.51 -1.52 -8.04
N ALA A 242 -21.95 -1.16 -9.21
CA ALA A 242 -20.57 -0.72 -9.32
C ALA A 242 -20.32 0.59 -8.57
N HIS A 243 -21.25 1.54 -8.59
CA HIS A 243 -21.17 2.77 -7.81
C HIS A 243 -21.15 2.48 -6.30
N ILE A 244 -22.00 1.58 -5.80
CA ILE A 244 -22.00 1.20 -4.37
C ILE A 244 -20.66 0.52 -3.99
N ALA A 245 -20.13 -0.37 -4.84
CA ALA A 245 -18.82 -0.96 -4.60
C ALA A 245 -17.71 0.11 -4.54
N ASP A 246 -17.76 1.12 -5.41
CA ASP A 246 -16.83 2.24 -5.42
C ASP A 246 -16.91 3.09 -4.13
N LEU A 247 -18.12 3.32 -3.61
CA LEU A 247 -18.33 4.00 -2.32
C LEU A 247 -17.62 3.27 -1.17
N PHE A 248 -17.74 1.94 -1.10
CA PHE A 248 -17.09 1.15 -0.04
C PHE A 248 -15.58 1.07 -0.18
N PHE A 249 -15.08 0.75 -1.38
CA PHE A 249 -13.70 0.31 -1.54
C PHE A 249 -12.73 1.37 -2.02
N ASN A 250 -13.23 2.46 -2.60
CA ASN A 250 -12.39 3.56 -3.06
C ASN A 250 -12.74 4.88 -2.37
N ARG A 251 -13.98 5.35 -2.55
CA ARG A 251 -14.38 6.69 -2.13
C ARG A 251 -14.41 6.89 -0.62
N SER A 252 -14.66 5.85 0.16
CA SER A 252 -14.62 5.92 1.62
C SER A 252 -13.33 6.58 2.14
N PHE A 253 -12.18 6.15 1.65
CA PHE A 253 -10.88 6.71 2.03
C PHE A 253 -10.42 7.84 1.12
N LEU A 254 -10.73 7.80 -0.17
CA LEU A 254 -10.29 8.82 -1.11
C LEU A 254 -10.98 10.16 -0.84
N ASP A 255 -12.31 10.17 -0.68
CA ASP A 255 -13.05 11.39 -0.35
C ASP A 255 -12.65 11.94 1.02
N SER A 256 -12.57 11.10 2.05
CA SER A 256 -12.18 11.54 3.40
C SER A 256 -10.75 12.07 3.48
N SER A 257 -9.82 11.49 2.72
CA SER A 257 -8.43 11.90 2.75
C SER A 257 -8.14 13.16 1.93
N VAL A 258 -8.81 13.33 0.77
CA VAL A 258 -8.54 14.44 -0.16
C VAL A 258 -9.52 15.58 -0.01
N LEU A 259 -10.81 15.27 0.11
CA LEU A 259 -11.89 16.28 0.21
C LEU A 259 -12.26 16.59 1.66
N GLY A 260 -11.85 15.76 2.62
CA GLY A 260 -12.21 15.90 4.03
C GLY A 260 -13.65 15.51 4.34
N GLU A 261 -14.27 14.72 3.49
CA GLU A 261 -15.70 14.37 3.59
C GLU A 261 -15.87 12.85 3.41
N VAL A 262 -16.70 12.22 4.21
CA VAL A 262 -17.17 10.86 3.95
C VAL A 262 -18.34 10.96 2.97
N PRO A 263 -18.43 10.15 1.89
CA PRO A 263 -19.53 10.23 0.93
C PRO A 263 -20.90 10.15 1.61
N ALA A 264 -21.76 11.13 1.38
CA ALA A 264 -23.08 11.20 2.02
C ALA A 264 -23.93 9.96 1.71
N GLU A 265 -23.85 9.43 0.49
CA GLU A 265 -24.56 8.19 0.09
C GLU A 265 -24.09 6.99 0.91
N LEU A 266 -22.78 6.89 1.20
CA LEU A 266 -22.25 5.84 2.06
C LEU A 266 -22.75 5.98 3.49
N VAL A 267 -22.78 7.21 4.02
CA VAL A 267 -23.28 7.49 5.37
C VAL A 267 -24.77 7.09 5.51
N GLU A 268 -25.62 7.48 4.53
CA GLU A 268 -27.05 7.10 4.55
C GLU A 268 -27.22 5.57 4.44
N LEU A 269 -26.44 4.89 3.59
CA LEU A 269 -26.49 3.44 3.45
C LEU A 269 -26.12 2.74 4.76
N LEU A 270 -25.06 3.18 5.45
CA LEU A 270 -24.66 2.63 6.75
C LEU A 270 -25.73 2.89 7.82
N LYS A 271 -26.39 4.05 7.78
CA LYS A 271 -27.45 4.44 8.69
C LYS A 271 -28.73 3.60 8.49
N GLU A 272 -29.13 3.35 7.25
CA GLU A 272 -30.28 2.52 6.90
C GLU A 272 -30.13 1.08 7.46
N HIS A 273 -28.90 0.61 7.61
CA HIS A 273 -28.57 -0.72 8.12
C HIS A 273 -28.14 -0.74 9.60
N ASP A 274 -28.24 0.37 10.32
CA ASP A 274 -27.84 0.50 11.75
C ASP A 274 -26.38 0.11 12.01
N VAL A 275 -25.47 0.44 11.08
CA VAL A 275 -24.03 0.15 11.16
C VAL A 275 -23.14 1.40 11.08
N LEU A 276 -23.70 2.58 11.38
CA LEU A 276 -22.89 3.80 11.51
C LEU A 276 -21.82 3.62 12.59
N PRO A 277 -20.58 4.08 12.36
CA PRO A 277 -19.57 4.10 13.40
C PRO A 277 -19.95 5.07 14.52
N VAL A 278 -19.47 4.78 15.73
CA VAL A 278 -19.53 5.71 16.86
C VAL A 278 -18.43 6.75 16.66
N TYR A 279 -18.79 8.03 16.80
CA TYR A 279 -17.87 9.16 16.71
C TYR A 279 -18.18 10.19 17.80
N GLU A 280 -17.21 11.04 18.11
CA GLU A 280 -17.33 12.11 19.09
C GLU A 280 -17.52 13.47 18.42
N GLU A 281 -17.99 14.45 19.20
CA GLU A 281 -18.08 15.82 18.75
C GLU A 281 -16.70 16.34 18.31
N GLY A 282 -16.61 16.90 17.09
CA GLY A 282 -15.38 17.42 16.51
C GLY A 282 -14.58 16.45 15.65
N ASP A 283 -14.87 15.12 15.65
CA ASP A 283 -14.13 14.16 14.82
C ASP A 283 -14.28 14.43 13.33
N VAL A 284 -15.51 14.70 12.90
CA VAL A 284 -15.82 15.01 11.49
C VAL A 284 -15.11 16.29 11.06
N GLU A 285 -15.10 17.30 11.92
CA GLU A 285 -14.42 18.57 11.66
C GLU A 285 -12.90 18.39 11.64
N LEU A 286 -12.36 17.50 12.46
CA LEU A 286 -10.94 17.15 12.45
C LEU A 286 -10.53 16.52 11.11
N ILE A 287 -11.32 15.57 10.60
CA ILE A 287 -11.10 14.94 9.28
C ILE A 287 -11.16 16.00 8.19
N LYS A 288 -12.18 16.84 8.20
CA LYS A 288 -12.38 17.91 7.21
C LYS A 288 -11.21 18.90 7.12
N ASN A 289 -10.63 19.26 8.25
CA ASN A 289 -9.56 20.26 8.33
C ASN A 289 -8.14 19.69 8.16
N ASN A 290 -7.99 18.37 8.10
CA ASN A 290 -6.70 17.70 8.02
C ASN A 290 -6.65 16.69 6.88
N THR A 291 -6.72 17.22 5.65
CA THR A 291 -6.57 16.46 4.41
C THR A 291 -5.11 16.35 3.99
N VAL A 292 -4.83 15.38 3.12
CA VAL A 292 -3.49 15.12 2.59
C VAL A 292 -3.06 16.17 1.56
N GLN A 293 -1.76 16.32 1.37
CA GLN A 293 -1.16 17.22 0.38
C GLN A 293 -0.84 16.52 -0.95
N TYR A 294 -0.71 15.19 -0.93
CA TYR A 294 -0.49 14.36 -2.11
C TYR A 294 -0.94 12.91 -1.83
N LEU A 295 -1.06 12.11 -2.90
CA LEU A 295 -1.45 10.71 -2.81
C LEU A 295 -0.34 9.77 -3.27
N GLY A 296 -0.21 8.62 -2.60
CA GLY A 296 0.31 7.40 -3.19
C GLY A 296 -0.86 6.56 -3.70
N VAL A 297 -0.72 6.02 -4.88
CA VAL A 297 -1.73 5.15 -5.49
C VAL A 297 -1.14 3.77 -5.71
N ASN A 298 -1.71 2.76 -5.07
CA ASN A 298 -1.44 1.37 -5.37
C ASN A 298 -2.50 0.87 -6.34
N TYR A 299 -2.07 0.31 -7.48
CA TYR A 299 -2.96 -0.29 -8.46
C TYR A 299 -2.45 -1.65 -8.91
N TYR A 300 -3.29 -2.67 -8.75
CA TYR A 300 -2.98 -4.04 -9.17
C TYR A 300 -4.04 -4.65 -10.09
N GLN A 301 -5.32 -4.38 -9.83
CA GLN A 301 -6.44 -4.93 -10.57
C GLN A 301 -7.70 -4.09 -10.40
N PRO A 302 -8.66 -4.16 -11.36
CA PRO A 302 -9.98 -3.55 -11.22
C PRO A 302 -10.90 -4.42 -10.35
N ARG A 303 -12.07 -3.87 -10.01
CA ARG A 303 -13.24 -4.63 -9.58
C ARG A 303 -14.23 -4.73 -10.73
N ARG A 304 -14.70 -5.95 -11.03
CA ARG A 304 -15.77 -6.19 -11.99
C ARG A 304 -17.04 -6.51 -11.23
N ILE A 305 -18.06 -5.69 -11.39
CA ILE A 305 -19.26 -5.71 -10.56
C ILE A 305 -20.50 -5.90 -11.44
N LYS A 306 -21.47 -6.67 -10.93
CA LYS A 306 -22.82 -6.77 -11.47
C LYS A 306 -23.84 -6.54 -10.35
N GLN A 307 -25.08 -6.27 -10.74
CA GLN A 307 -26.19 -6.20 -9.78
C GLN A 307 -26.24 -7.48 -8.92
N LYS A 308 -26.79 -7.35 -7.73
CA LYS A 308 -26.99 -8.49 -6.83
C LYS A 308 -27.97 -9.48 -7.46
N GLU A 309 -27.49 -10.65 -7.81
CA GLU A 309 -28.25 -11.77 -8.39
C GLU A 309 -28.22 -13.00 -7.46
N SER A 310 -27.17 -13.13 -6.65
CA SER A 310 -27.05 -14.19 -5.67
C SER A 310 -27.88 -13.87 -4.41
N GLU A 311 -28.37 -14.91 -3.72
CA GLU A 311 -28.99 -14.75 -2.42
C GLU A 311 -27.97 -14.30 -1.39
N TYR A 312 -28.33 -13.30 -0.56
CA TYR A 312 -27.52 -12.88 0.57
C TYR A 312 -27.86 -13.74 1.79
N THR A 313 -26.90 -14.49 2.28
CA THR A 313 -27.12 -15.51 3.33
C THR A 313 -26.40 -15.19 4.65
N GLU A 314 -25.71 -14.06 4.74
CA GLU A 314 -25.02 -13.68 5.97
C GLU A 314 -25.95 -13.03 6.98
N ASP A 315 -25.71 -13.30 8.27
CA ASP A 315 -26.48 -12.71 9.37
C ASP A 315 -25.99 -11.31 9.77
N VAL A 316 -24.89 -10.85 9.19
CA VAL A 316 -24.23 -9.57 9.49
C VAL A 316 -24.18 -8.69 8.25
N PHE A 317 -24.17 -7.38 8.44
CA PHE A 317 -24.00 -6.43 7.34
C PHE A 317 -22.66 -6.64 6.63
N MET A 318 -22.69 -6.75 5.30
CA MET A 318 -21.51 -6.84 4.45
C MET A 318 -21.75 -6.05 3.15
N PRO A 319 -20.71 -5.50 2.49
CA PRO A 319 -20.86 -4.86 1.17
C PRO A 319 -21.49 -5.75 0.12
N ASP A 320 -21.27 -7.07 0.20
CA ASP A 320 -21.84 -8.09 -0.71
C ASP A 320 -23.38 -8.18 -0.68
N MET A 321 -24.06 -7.45 0.21
CA MET A 321 -25.52 -7.29 0.17
C MET A 321 -25.98 -6.59 -1.12
N PHE A 322 -25.15 -5.74 -1.70
CA PHE A 322 -25.56 -4.78 -2.74
C PHE A 322 -25.14 -5.15 -4.14
N PHE A 323 -24.17 -6.05 -4.30
CA PHE A 323 -23.61 -6.43 -5.59
C PHE A 323 -23.01 -7.83 -5.57
N ASP A 324 -22.76 -8.37 -6.74
CA ASP A 324 -21.94 -9.56 -6.94
C ASP A 324 -20.69 -9.21 -7.76
N ASN A 325 -19.61 -9.93 -7.53
CA ASN A 325 -18.44 -9.89 -8.41
C ASN A 325 -18.80 -10.51 -9.77
N TYR A 326 -18.20 -9.97 -10.83
CA TYR A 326 -18.41 -10.42 -12.20
C TYR A 326 -17.12 -10.89 -12.85
N GLU A 327 -17.13 -12.08 -13.37
CA GLU A 327 -16.01 -12.59 -14.16
C GLU A 327 -16.19 -12.25 -15.64
N MET A 328 -15.53 -11.18 -16.09
CA MET A 328 -15.62 -10.74 -17.48
C MET A 328 -14.99 -11.79 -18.41
N PRO A 329 -15.72 -12.29 -19.41
CA PRO A 329 -15.17 -13.23 -20.39
C PRO A 329 -13.97 -12.63 -21.15
N GLY A 330 -12.89 -13.41 -21.27
CA GLY A 330 -11.71 -12.99 -22.02
C GLY A 330 -10.79 -11.99 -21.33
N ARG A 331 -11.03 -11.67 -20.05
CA ARG A 331 -10.10 -10.84 -19.26
C ARG A 331 -8.70 -11.48 -19.19
N LYS A 332 -7.65 -10.64 -19.26
CA LYS A 332 -6.27 -11.08 -19.10
C LYS A 332 -5.99 -11.32 -17.62
N MET A 333 -5.58 -12.51 -17.25
CA MET A 333 -5.34 -12.88 -15.87
C MET A 333 -3.86 -13.12 -15.58
N ASN A 334 -3.39 -12.70 -14.42
CA ASN A 334 -2.17 -13.22 -13.82
C ASN A 334 -2.47 -14.64 -13.29
N PRO A 335 -1.94 -15.71 -13.91
CA PRO A 335 -2.31 -17.08 -13.56
C PRO A 335 -1.78 -17.51 -12.18
N TYR A 336 -0.78 -16.79 -11.65
CA TYR A 336 -0.12 -17.12 -10.38
C TYR A 336 -0.83 -16.51 -9.17
N ARG A 337 -1.42 -15.32 -9.35
CA ARG A 337 -2.07 -14.57 -8.26
C ARG A 337 -3.59 -14.56 -8.39
N GLY A 338 -4.12 -14.89 -9.57
CA GLY A 338 -5.55 -14.84 -9.86
C GLY A 338 -6.10 -13.41 -10.00
N TRP A 339 -5.22 -12.43 -10.21
CA TRP A 339 -5.61 -11.02 -10.43
C TRP A 339 -5.74 -10.70 -11.90
N GLU A 340 -6.73 -9.88 -12.23
CA GLU A 340 -6.89 -9.37 -13.58
C GLU A 340 -5.77 -8.36 -13.89
N ILE A 341 -5.13 -8.52 -15.04
CA ILE A 341 -4.21 -7.53 -15.59
C ILE A 341 -5.03 -6.62 -16.51
N TYR A 342 -5.25 -5.38 -16.05
CA TYR A 342 -6.01 -4.39 -16.79
C TYR A 342 -5.29 -3.04 -16.72
N GLU A 343 -4.41 -2.84 -17.67
CA GLU A 343 -3.44 -1.75 -17.71
C GLU A 343 -4.12 -0.37 -17.79
N LYS A 344 -5.26 -0.29 -18.51
CA LYS A 344 -6.07 0.93 -18.65
C LYS A 344 -6.61 1.45 -17.30
N GLY A 345 -6.73 0.60 -16.29
CA GLY A 345 -7.22 1.02 -14.96
C GLY A 345 -6.38 2.14 -14.35
N ILE A 346 -5.07 2.16 -14.62
CA ILE A 346 -4.18 3.23 -14.15
C ILE A 346 -4.52 4.59 -14.81
N TYR A 347 -4.89 4.59 -16.08
CA TYR A 347 -5.37 5.78 -16.79
C TYR A 347 -6.72 6.27 -16.24
N ASP A 348 -7.64 5.35 -15.98
CA ASP A 348 -8.96 5.68 -15.43
C ASP A 348 -8.82 6.30 -14.01
N ILE A 349 -7.86 5.82 -13.20
CA ILE A 349 -7.49 6.43 -11.91
C ILE A 349 -6.92 7.85 -12.13
N CYS A 350 -6.01 8.04 -13.08
CA CYS A 350 -5.47 9.38 -13.41
C CYS A 350 -6.60 10.36 -13.77
N THR A 351 -7.53 9.92 -14.61
CA THR A 351 -8.68 10.72 -15.03
C THR A 351 -9.57 11.08 -13.84
N ASN A 352 -9.88 10.09 -12.99
CA ASN A 352 -10.69 10.31 -11.80
C ASN A 352 -10.06 11.31 -10.82
N ILE A 353 -8.76 11.18 -10.54
CA ILE A 353 -8.05 12.12 -9.65
C ILE A 353 -8.05 13.53 -10.25
N ARG A 354 -7.77 13.65 -11.54
CA ARG A 354 -7.76 14.94 -12.24
C ARG A 354 -9.12 15.63 -12.19
N GLU A 355 -10.20 14.91 -12.47
CA GLU A 355 -11.53 15.50 -12.65
C GLU A 355 -12.30 15.69 -11.35
N ASN A 356 -12.15 14.78 -10.39
CA ASN A 356 -12.99 14.72 -9.20
C ASN A 356 -12.25 15.05 -7.89
N TYR A 357 -10.90 15.11 -7.89
CA TYR A 357 -10.10 15.32 -6.67
C TYR A 357 -9.10 16.47 -6.83
N ASN A 358 -9.53 17.56 -7.50
CA ASN A 358 -8.77 18.81 -7.67
C ASN A 358 -7.38 18.59 -8.32
N ASN A 359 -7.21 17.52 -9.08
CA ASN A 359 -5.91 17.12 -9.68
C ASN A 359 -4.77 17.15 -8.65
N ILE A 360 -5.04 16.67 -7.43
CA ILE A 360 -4.05 16.63 -6.35
C ILE A 360 -2.78 15.91 -6.85
N PRO A 361 -1.56 16.37 -6.48
CA PRO A 361 -0.35 15.64 -6.83
C PRO A 361 -0.41 14.20 -6.34
N PHE A 362 0.00 13.27 -7.18
CA PHE A 362 0.08 11.85 -6.80
C PHE A 362 1.23 11.15 -7.50
N TYR A 363 1.57 9.98 -7.02
CA TYR A 363 2.45 9.03 -7.73
C TYR A 363 1.88 7.63 -7.62
N ILE A 364 2.23 6.79 -8.58
CA ILE A 364 1.94 5.36 -8.45
C ILE A 364 2.93 4.79 -7.44
N SER A 365 2.45 4.51 -6.25
CA SER A 365 3.29 4.05 -5.14
C SER A 365 3.48 2.54 -5.12
N GLU A 366 2.58 1.79 -5.77
CA GLU A 366 2.76 0.38 -6.08
C GLU A 366 2.00 0.00 -7.35
N ASN A 367 2.68 -0.75 -8.19
CA ASN A 367 2.14 -1.54 -9.29
C ASN A 367 3.07 -2.72 -9.49
N GLY A 368 2.57 -3.91 -9.75
CA GLY A 368 3.45 -5.07 -9.84
C GLY A 368 2.75 -6.36 -10.19
N MET A 369 3.54 -7.36 -10.53
CA MET A 369 3.10 -8.68 -10.93
C MET A 369 3.85 -9.75 -10.13
N GLY A 370 3.13 -10.50 -9.30
CA GLY A 370 3.68 -11.65 -8.60
C GLY A 370 3.70 -12.89 -9.49
N VAL A 371 4.83 -13.59 -9.53
CA VAL A 371 5.03 -14.79 -10.36
C VAL A 371 5.56 -15.93 -9.50
N GLU A 372 4.99 -17.11 -9.67
CA GLU A 372 5.43 -18.35 -9.02
C GLU A 372 6.38 -19.12 -9.93
N GLY A 373 7.41 -19.72 -9.34
CA GLY A 373 8.35 -20.60 -10.08
C GLY A 373 9.24 -19.81 -11.03
N GLU A 374 9.78 -18.67 -10.62
CA GLU A 374 10.70 -17.87 -11.44
C GLU A 374 12.04 -18.57 -11.73
N GLU A 375 12.41 -19.62 -10.99
CA GLU A 375 13.60 -20.42 -11.23
C GLU A 375 13.66 -21.05 -12.62
N LYS A 376 12.51 -21.29 -13.24
CA LYS A 376 12.41 -21.78 -14.64
C LYS A 376 12.87 -20.77 -15.70
N TYR A 377 13.00 -19.50 -15.32
CA TYR A 377 13.46 -18.42 -16.20
C TYR A 377 14.91 -18.03 -15.95
N ILE A 378 15.63 -18.75 -15.10
CA ILE A 378 17.04 -18.48 -14.82
C ILE A 378 17.88 -18.93 -16.02
N ASN A 379 18.68 -18.01 -16.57
CA ASN A 379 19.60 -18.29 -17.65
C ASN A 379 20.93 -18.91 -17.16
N GLU A 380 21.84 -19.24 -18.08
CA GLU A 380 23.15 -19.81 -17.79
C GLU A 380 24.05 -18.94 -16.86
N ASN A 381 23.78 -17.66 -16.77
CA ASN A 381 24.50 -16.72 -15.90
C ASN A 381 23.81 -16.52 -14.54
N GLY A 382 22.76 -17.27 -14.23
CA GLY A 382 22.02 -17.18 -12.97
C GLY A 382 21.09 -15.97 -12.88
N VAL A 383 20.73 -15.35 -14.00
CA VAL A 383 19.84 -14.18 -14.07
C VAL A 383 18.43 -14.62 -14.48
N VAL A 384 17.42 -14.12 -13.80
CA VAL A 384 16.02 -14.35 -14.18
C VAL A 384 15.66 -13.49 -15.40
N GLU A 385 15.28 -14.14 -16.51
CA GLU A 385 14.83 -13.51 -17.75
C GLU A 385 13.32 -13.25 -17.68
N ASP A 386 12.94 -12.22 -16.92
CA ASP A 386 11.55 -11.89 -16.62
C ASP A 386 10.92 -10.89 -17.62
N ASP A 387 10.97 -11.22 -18.91
CA ASP A 387 10.37 -10.42 -19.99
C ASP A 387 8.86 -10.14 -19.75
N TYR A 388 8.15 -11.08 -19.15
CA TYR A 388 6.75 -10.91 -18.77
C TYR A 388 6.54 -9.73 -17.81
N ARG A 389 7.52 -9.45 -16.92
CA ARG A 389 7.46 -8.32 -15.99
C ARG A 389 7.75 -7.00 -16.73
N ILE A 390 8.71 -7.04 -17.66
CA ILE A 390 9.02 -5.88 -18.53
C ILE A 390 7.78 -5.47 -19.32
N GLU A 391 7.11 -6.43 -19.98
CA GLU A 391 5.89 -6.13 -20.76
C GLU A 391 4.75 -5.63 -19.85
N PHE A 392 4.57 -6.23 -18.67
CA PHE A 392 3.59 -5.75 -17.70
C PHE A 392 3.84 -4.28 -17.32
N ILE A 393 5.07 -3.92 -16.99
CA ILE A 393 5.43 -2.55 -16.62
C ILE A 393 5.24 -1.59 -17.80
N LYS A 394 5.69 -1.97 -19.00
CA LYS A 394 5.54 -1.15 -20.22
C LYS A 394 4.07 -0.83 -20.51
N ASP A 395 3.21 -1.84 -20.44
CA ASP A 395 1.79 -1.68 -20.74
C ASP A 395 1.11 -0.72 -19.76
N HIS A 396 1.44 -0.80 -18.45
CA HIS A 396 0.95 0.14 -17.46
C HIS A 396 1.53 1.55 -17.64
N LEU A 397 2.82 1.66 -17.92
CA LEU A 397 3.47 2.96 -18.15
C LEU A 397 2.94 3.68 -19.40
N ARG A 398 2.54 2.98 -20.45
CA ARG A 398 1.89 3.58 -21.64
C ARG A 398 0.58 4.28 -21.27
N TRP A 399 -0.25 3.61 -20.45
CA TRP A 399 -1.50 4.18 -19.99
C TRP A 399 -1.30 5.30 -18.96
N LEU A 400 -0.30 5.18 -18.09
CA LEU A 400 0.09 6.25 -17.16
C LEU A 400 0.57 7.49 -17.92
N HIS A 401 1.44 7.30 -18.90
CA HIS A 401 1.93 8.38 -19.78
C HIS A 401 0.77 9.11 -20.44
N LYS A 402 -0.20 8.37 -21.01
CA LYS A 402 -1.39 8.97 -21.58
C LYS A 402 -2.16 9.83 -20.58
N GLY A 403 -2.35 9.35 -19.36
CA GLY A 403 -3.00 10.12 -18.29
C GLY A 403 -2.25 11.42 -17.96
N ILE A 404 -0.92 11.37 -17.93
CA ILE A 404 -0.05 12.53 -17.70
C ILE A 404 -0.15 13.53 -18.88
N GLU A 405 -0.10 13.06 -20.12
CA GLU A 405 -0.26 13.93 -21.31
C GLU A 405 -1.61 14.65 -21.32
N GLU A 406 -2.64 14.04 -20.77
CA GLU A 406 -3.98 14.63 -20.62
C GLU A 406 -4.10 15.53 -19.37
N GLY A 407 -3.01 15.77 -18.64
CA GLY A 407 -2.90 16.73 -17.57
C GLY A 407 -3.05 16.18 -16.14
N ALA A 408 -3.00 14.86 -15.94
CA ALA A 408 -2.94 14.30 -14.59
C ALA A 408 -1.62 14.67 -13.90
N ASN A 409 -1.68 15.12 -12.65
CA ASN A 409 -0.53 15.58 -11.88
C ASN A 409 0.20 14.40 -11.21
N CYS A 410 0.63 13.44 -12.03
CA CYS A 410 1.40 12.28 -11.56
C CYS A 410 2.89 12.53 -11.60
N THR A 411 3.55 12.37 -10.47
CA THR A 411 4.97 12.73 -10.27
C THR A 411 5.91 11.54 -10.22
N GLY A 412 5.43 10.30 -10.27
CA GLY A 412 6.30 9.14 -10.16
C GLY A 412 5.62 7.79 -10.38
N TYR A 413 6.45 6.78 -10.55
CA TYR A 413 6.04 5.38 -10.64
C TYR A 413 6.99 4.51 -9.83
N HIS A 414 6.42 3.80 -8.86
CA HIS A 414 7.09 2.79 -8.06
C HIS A 414 6.53 1.40 -8.36
N LEU A 415 7.44 0.47 -8.63
CA LEU A 415 7.07 -0.95 -8.73
C LEU A 415 7.00 -1.57 -7.34
N TRP A 416 6.05 -2.45 -7.12
CA TRP A 416 6.09 -3.43 -6.05
C TRP A 416 6.72 -4.71 -6.58
N THR A 417 7.96 -5.05 -6.24
CA THR A 417 8.79 -4.49 -5.17
C THR A 417 10.25 -4.42 -5.61
N PHE A 418 11.13 -3.95 -4.75
CA PHE A 418 12.56 -3.84 -5.05
C PHE A 418 13.25 -5.21 -5.09
N ILE A 419 13.40 -5.86 -3.93
CA ILE A 419 13.92 -7.22 -3.77
C ILE A 419 12.73 -8.13 -3.50
N ASP A 420 12.75 -9.36 -4.01
CA ASP A 420 11.75 -10.35 -3.64
C ASP A 420 11.58 -10.37 -2.12
N CYS A 421 10.37 -10.08 -1.64
CA CYS A 421 10.08 -9.93 -0.24
C CYS A 421 9.03 -10.94 0.25
N TRP A 422 8.89 -11.07 1.54
CA TRP A 422 7.84 -11.85 2.17
C TRP A 422 6.46 -11.23 1.87
N SER A 423 5.57 -12.01 1.25
CA SER A 423 4.28 -11.55 0.73
C SER A 423 3.10 -12.06 1.58
N TRP A 424 3.10 -11.72 2.86
CA TRP A 424 2.05 -12.08 3.82
C TRP A 424 1.83 -13.61 3.87
N THR A 425 0.57 -14.08 3.83
CA THR A 425 0.28 -15.52 3.81
C THR A 425 0.83 -16.28 2.59
N ASN A 426 1.13 -15.57 1.50
CA ASN A 426 1.82 -16.18 0.35
C ASN A 426 3.33 -16.33 0.56
N ALA A 427 3.88 -15.77 1.61
CA ALA A 427 5.32 -15.79 1.90
C ALA A 427 6.15 -15.52 0.63
N TYR A 428 6.92 -16.48 0.16
CA TYR A 428 7.73 -16.37 -1.06
C TYR A 428 7.18 -17.13 -2.27
N LYS A 429 5.93 -17.56 -2.22
CA LYS A 429 5.28 -18.22 -3.35
C LYS A 429 5.31 -17.37 -4.62
N ASN A 430 4.98 -16.08 -4.46
CA ASN A 430 4.96 -15.13 -5.56
C ASN A 430 6.12 -14.15 -5.44
N ARG A 431 6.92 -14.06 -6.50
CA ARG A 431 8.06 -13.15 -6.60
C ARG A 431 7.66 -11.88 -7.35
N TYR A 432 7.96 -10.73 -6.79
CA TYR A 432 7.58 -9.41 -7.33
C TYR A 432 8.77 -8.52 -7.67
N GLY A 433 9.95 -8.84 -7.13
CA GLY A 433 11.12 -7.97 -7.15
C GLY A 433 11.72 -7.74 -8.52
N LEU A 434 12.38 -6.60 -8.68
CA LEU A 434 13.38 -6.36 -9.74
C LEU A 434 14.68 -7.12 -9.45
N ILE A 435 14.86 -7.54 -8.21
CA ILE A 435 16.02 -8.26 -7.72
C ILE A 435 15.54 -9.60 -7.14
N ALA A 436 16.10 -10.70 -7.65
CA ALA A 436 15.87 -12.03 -7.12
C ALA A 436 16.61 -12.21 -5.79
N LEU A 437 15.93 -12.86 -4.84
CA LEU A 437 16.48 -13.24 -3.54
C LEU A 437 16.60 -14.75 -3.44
N ASP A 438 17.80 -15.23 -3.19
CA ASP A 438 18.04 -16.59 -2.75
C ASP A 438 17.77 -16.68 -1.24
N LEU A 439 16.82 -17.50 -0.84
CA LEU A 439 16.38 -17.56 0.57
C LEU A 439 17.38 -18.21 1.51
N GLU A 440 18.23 -19.11 1.00
CA GLU A 440 19.21 -19.82 1.82
C GLU A 440 20.47 -18.97 2.04
N THR A 441 20.97 -18.37 0.97
CA THR A 441 22.22 -17.62 0.99
C THR A 441 22.03 -16.12 1.16
N GLN A 442 20.80 -15.65 1.04
CA GLN A 442 20.44 -14.22 1.01
C GLN A 442 21.14 -13.45 -0.13
N LYS A 443 21.56 -14.14 -1.17
CA LYS A 443 22.18 -13.51 -2.34
C LYS A 443 21.14 -12.73 -3.15
N ARG A 444 21.50 -11.51 -3.54
CA ARG A 444 20.71 -10.63 -4.41
C ARG A 444 21.24 -10.73 -5.83
N THR A 445 20.35 -10.94 -6.81
CA THR A 445 20.71 -10.97 -8.24
C THR A 445 19.74 -10.09 -9.02
N ILE A 446 20.24 -9.05 -9.69
CA ILE A 446 19.43 -8.15 -10.51
C ILE A 446 18.83 -8.96 -11.66
N LYS A 447 17.48 -8.96 -11.76
CA LYS A 447 16.74 -9.59 -12.85
C LYS A 447 16.87 -8.77 -14.14
N LYS A 448 16.47 -9.33 -15.27
CA LYS A 448 16.42 -8.61 -16.55
C LYS A 448 15.56 -7.35 -16.46
N SER A 449 14.42 -7.42 -15.79
CA SER A 449 13.55 -6.27 -15.53
C SER A 449 14.23 -5.17 -14.75
N GLY A 450 15.11 -5.50 -13.78
CA GLY A 450 15.86 -4.50 -13.02
C GLY A 450 16.86 -3.73 -13.87
N ARG A 451 17.51 -4.40 -14.83
CA ARG A 451 18.42 -3.77 -15.80
C ARG A 451 17.65 -2.86 -16.77
N TRP A 452 16.52 -3.36 -17.28
CA TRP A 452 15.64 -2.59 -18.15
C TRP A 452 15.04 -1.37 -17.41
N PHE A 453 14.65 -1.50 -16.13
CA PHE A 453 14.14 -0.39 -15.33
C PHE A 453 15.19 0.73 -15.18
N LYS A 454 16.47 0.34 -15.03
CA LYS A 454 17.56 1.31 -15.05
C LYS A 454 17.61 2.12 -16.37
N GLU A 455 17.49 1.44 -17.51
CA GLU A 455 17.47 2.11 -18.81
C GLU A 455 16.30 3.10 -18.93
N VAL A 456 15.13 2.73 -18.42
CA VAL A 456 13.95 3.61 -18.37
C VAL A 456 14.21 4.84 -17.49
N ALA A 457 14.75 4.64 -16.30
CA ALA A 457 15.06 5.73 -15.38
C ALA A 457 16.13 6.68 -15.93
N ASP A 458 17.23 6.15 -16.48
CA ASP A 458 18.33 6.94 -17.06
C ASP A 458 17.84 7.77 -18.26
N ASN A 459 16.94 7.24 -19.08
CA ASN A 459 16.37 7.92 -20.24
C ASN A 459 15.14 8.78 -19.90
N ASN A 460 14.62 8.69 -18.67
CA ASN A 460 13.35 9.24 -18.25
C ASN A 460 12.20 8.82 -19.18
N GLY A 461 12.20 7.53 -19.60
CA GLY A 461 11.23 6.98 -20.55
C GLY A 461 11.75 5.78 -21.33
N PHE A 462 10.96 5.26 -22.29
CA PHE A 462 11.30 4.07 -23.05
C PHE A 462 10.76 4.08 -24.48
#